data_74f26278d71b5e197ec64ac53c0f4294
#
_entry.id   74f26278d71b5e197ec64ac53c0f4294
#
_cell.length_a   1.000
_cell.length_b   1.000
_cell.length_c   1.000
_cell.angle_alpha   90.00
_cell.angle_beta   90.00
_cell.angle_gamma   90.00
#
_symmetry.space_group_name_H-M   'P 1'
#
loop_
_entity.id
_entity.type
_entity.pdbx_description
1 polymer ?
#
loop_
_entity_poly.entity_id
_entity_poly.type
_entity_poly.pdbx_seq_one_letter_code
_entity_poly.pdbx_strand_id
1 'polypeptide(L)'
;MARRILGIGLVTLFAAWAVAALLGLMGQRKLFYEEGKEELYDFWMPRMCIEQGYIGHPERYAGFVDVRNRRPIEISRGDVEWSDWYTDGERTLFVTGWRDKVYPVFAVLPMKMFPASRFGGYLWSALAGIILLASMCMVARSWWPVLLALSMPFLFNVERGNPVWISAACAGVFLAWWDDEKEWKRLVAAACLAVAGAMKIAPFALGAVYLTKWRWRPIILCGVLSLAFVFVPWLFVSDGFAALPVMFRNASEHAKYVQRASDFGLVQLWRTVRIVQGAYVHEIWPGMKAVAIASQLIGACVLIVGVRRRDNLLLVGGMMWAAGNMYYYAMLYLLPVLALEVMRDDGRSWGAWRWIRAGVWLALLSPLQLIVLGHSANQVIGNVMLMMLVALTMLEHRRQL
;
A
#
# COMPACT_ATOMS: atom_id res chain seq x y z
N MET A 1 15.47 -17.14 -17.32
CA MET A 1 16.58 -16.18 -17.12
C MET A 1 16.18 -15.07 -16.16
N ALA A 2 15.02 -14.42 -16.31
CA ALA A 2 14.51 -13.35 -15.42
C ALA A 2 14.52 -13.74 -13.92
N ARG A 3 14.00 -14.93 -13.59
CA ARG A 3 13.96 -15.42 -12.21
C ARG A 3 15.34 -15.46 -11.54
N ARG A 4 16.37 -15.90 -12.27
CA ARG A 4 17.74 -15.98 -11.76
C ARG A 4 18.32 -14.60 -11.53
N ILE A 5 18.15 -13.69 -12.49
CA ILE A 5 18.69 -12.33 -12.44
C ILE A 5 18.04 -11.55 -11.28
N LEU A 6 16.71 -11.54 -11.21
CA LEU A 6 15.99 -10.86 -10.15
C LEU A 6 16.26 -11.49 -8.79
N GLY A 7 16.32 -12.84 -8.70
CA GLY A 7 16.63 -13.54 -7.47
C GLY A 7 18.04 -13.21 -6.96
N ILE A 8 19.07 -13.33 -7.81
CA ILE A 8 20.45 -12.99 -7.45
C ILE A 8 20.54 -11.51 -7.07
N GLY A 9 19.93 -10.62 -7.87
CA GLY A 9 19.92 -9.19 -7.60
C GLY A 9 19.30 -8.86 -6.24
N LEU A 10 18.14 -9.43 -5.91
CA LEU A 10 17.46 -9.21 -4.63
C LEU A 10 18.31 -9.72 -3.45
N VAL A 11 18.86 -10.94 -3.54
CA VAL A 11 19.72 -11.49 -2.50
C VAL A 11 20.96 -10.62 -2.30
N THR A 12 21.59 -10.15 -3.38
CA THR A 12 22.76 -9.27 -3.30
C THR A 12 22.41 -7.93 -2.64
N LEU A 13 21.31 -7.29 -3.06
CA LEU A 13 20.87 -6.03 -2.49
C LEU A 13 20.48 -6.16 -1.01
N PHE A 14 19.81 -7.26 -0.64
CA PHE A 14 19.48 -7.54 0.75
C PHE A 14 20.74 -7.79 1.59
N ALA A 15 21.69 -8.56 1.08
CA ALA A 15 22.97 -8.79 1.77
C ALA A 15 23.73 -7.47 1.98
N ALA A 16 23.80 -6.62 0.96
CA ALA A 16 24.41 -5.30 1.07
C ALA A 16 23.71 -4.42 2.12
N TRP A 17 22.38 -4.44 2.14
CA TRP A 17 21.57 -3.75 3.16
C TRP A 17 21.86 -4.31 4.57
N ALA A 18 21.88 -5.64 4.76
CA ALA A 18 22.15 -6.26 6.04
C ALA A 18 23.55 -5.91 6.56
N VAL A 19 24.55 -5.93 5.68
CA VAL A 19 25.92 -5.51 6.02
C VAL A 19 25.96 -4.04 6.41
N ALA A 20 25.31 -3.15 5.65
CA ALA A 20 25.23 -1.72 5.98
C ALA A 20 24.56 -1.49 7.35
N ALA A 21 23.50 -2.25 7.66
CA ALA A 21 22.81 -2.18 8.94
C ALA A 21 23.72 -2.65 10.10
N LEU A 22 24.43 -3.79 9.91
CA LEU A 22 25.37 -4.32 10.90
C LEU A 22 26.55 -3.38 11.17
N LEU A 23 27.02 -2.67 10.15
CA LEU A 23 28.10 -1.67 10.27
C LEU A 23 27.63 -0.33 10.82
N GLY A 24 26.36 -0.19 11.18
CA GLY A 24 25.80 1.07 11.70
C GLY A 24 25.69 2.19 10.65
N LEU A 25 25.87 1.90 9.37
CA LEU A 25 25.83 2.89 8.29
C LEU A 25 24.43 3.43 8.02
N MET A 26 23.41 2.80 8.61
CA MET A 26 22.00 3.17 8.45
C MET A 26 21.48 4.11 9.55
N GLY A 27 22.39 4.59 10.42
CA GLY A 27 22.05 5.45 11.56
C GLY A 27 21.23 4.72 12.65
N GLN A 28 20.45 5.48 13.44
CA GLN A 28 19.64 4.93 14.53
C GLN A 28 18.36 4.24 14.04
N ARG A 29 18.18 4.11 12.74
CA ARG A 29 16.96 3.52 12.15
C ARG A 29 17.06 2.01 12.16
N LYS A 30 16.19 1.37 12.93
CA LYS A 30 15.88 -0.05 12.73
C LYS A 30 15.06 -0.17 11.45
N LEU A 31 15.48 -1.02 10.51
CA LEU A 31 14.85 -1.19 9.21
C LEU A 31 14.62 0.16 8.49
N PHE A 32 13.46 0.81 8.62
CA PHE A 32 13.08 2.01 7.86
C PHE A 32 12.64 3.18 8.72
N TYR A 33 12.33 2.94 10.02
CA TYR A 33 11.85 3.97 10.94
C TYR A 33 12.77 4.12 12.15
N GLU A 34 12.75 5.32 12.73
CA GLU A 34 13.34 5.53 14.05
C GLU A 34 12.60 4.68 15.09
N GLU A 35 13.34 4.11 16.02
CA GLU A 35 12.77 3.34 17.11
C GLU A 35 11.72 4.16 17.87
N GLY A 36 10.49 3.63 17.93
CA GLY A 36 9.40 4.25 18.65
C GLY A 36 8.55 5.24 17.86
N LYS A 37 8.99 5.65 16.66
CA LYS A 37 8.20 6.53 15.80
C LYS A 37 7.32 5.81 14.84
N GLU A 38 6.52 5.62 14.26
CA GLU A 38 5.74 4.98 13.20
C GLU A 38 5.79 3.43 13.13
N GLU A 39 6.56 2.75 14.01
CA GLU A 39 6.61 1.30 14.05
C GLU A 39 5.23 0.71 14.36
N LEU A 40 4.75 -0.20 13.48
CA LEU A 40 3.43 -0.82 13.58
C LEU A 40 2.25 0.18 13.63
N TYR A 41 2.46 1.42 13.14
CA TYR A 41 1.45 2.46 13.13
C TYR A 41 0.12 1.98 12.50
N ASP A 42 0.21 1.33 11.34
CA ASP A 42 -0.96 0.83 10.62
C ASP A 42 -1.56 -0.45 11.22
N PHE A 43 -0.95 -1.00 12.27
CA PHE A 43 -1.56 -2.03 13.11
C PHE A 43 -2.32 -1.40 14.29
N TRP A 44 -1.74 -0.38 14.92
CA TRP A 44 -2.34 0.26 16.10
C TRP A 44 -3.53 1.13 15.75
N MET A 45 -3.37 1.99 14.75
CA MET A 45 -4.41 2.94 14.36
C MET A 45 -5.74 2.29 13.99
N PRO A 46 -5.78 1.27 13.10
CA PRO A 46 -7.01 0.58 12.81
C PRO A 46 -7.66 -0.06 14.04
N ARG A 47 -6.88 -0.66 14.95
CA ARG A 47 -7.42 -1.25 16.20
C ARG A 47 -8.14 -0.23 17.05
N MET A 48 -7.56 0.95 17.22
CA MET A 48 -8.20 2.03 17.99
C MET A 48 -9.56 2.41 17.43
N CYS A 49 -9.76 2.32 16.10
CA CYS A 49 -11.07 2.55 15.50
C CYS A 49 -12.15 1.60 16.04
N ILE A 50 -11.81 0.34 16.33
CA ILE A 50 -12.78 -0.63 16.86
C ILE A 50 -12.86 -0.56 18.37
N GLU A 51 -11.74 -0.37 19.08
CA GLU A 51 -11.70 -0.36 20.54
C GLU A 51 -12.36 0.90 21.12
N GLN A 52 -12.25 2.04 20.45
CA GLN A 52 -12.79 3.33 20.88
C GLN A 52 -14.06 3.78 20.12
N GLY A 53 -14.46 3.00 19.09
CA GLY A 53 -15.54 3.38 18.18
C GLY A 53 -15.12 4.44 17.15
N TYR A 54 -15.95 4.61 16.12
CA TYR A 54 -15.78 5.63 15.07
C TYR A 54 -16.40 6.96 15.46
N ILE A 55 -17.49 6.90 16.23
CA ILE A 55 -18.15 8.05 16.82
C ILE A 55 -17.39 8.37 18.11
N GLY A 56 -16.22 8.99 17.99
CA GLY A 56 -15.54 9.48 19.19
C GLY A 56 -16.41 10.52 19.89
N HIS A 57 -16.42 10.54 21.22
CA HIS A 57 -16.96 11.68 21.96
C HIS A 57 -16.24 12.93 21.42
N PRO A 58 -16.96 13.94 20.89
CA PRO A 58 -16.34 15.16 20.37
C PRO A 58 -15.53 15.92 21.43
N GLU A 59 -15.71 15.54 22.70
CA GLU A 59 -15.06 16.11 23.87
C GLU A 59 -13.83 15.31 24.32
N ARG A 60 -13.73 14.02 23.93
CA ARG A 60 -12.58 13.15 24.25
C ARG A 60 -11.80 12.90 22.96
N TYR A 61 -10.70 13.59 22.84
CA TYR A 61 -9.87 13.44 21.69
C TYR A 61 -9.07 12.19 21.71
N ALA A 62 -9.14 11.67 20.55
CA ALA A 62 -8.10 10.98 19.87
C ALA A 62 -7.03 10.46 20.80
N GLY A 63 -7.01 9.18 21.00
CA GLY A 63 -6.00 8.57 21.82
C GLY A 63 -4.61 8.99 21.35
N PHE A 64 -3.86 9.57 22.25
CA PHE A 64 -2.42 9.62 22.14
C PHE A 64 -1.90 8.22 22.43
N VAL A 65 -0.98 7.75 21.66
CA VAL A 65 -0.20 6.58 22.02
C VAL A 65 1.09 7.10 22.63
N ASP A 66 1.29 6.85 23.93
CA ASP A 66 2.64 6.94 24.49
C ASP A 66 3.51 5.92 23.75
N VAL A 67 4.32 6.40 22.84
CA VAL A 67 5.16 5.56 21.99
C VAL A 67 6.16 4.77 22.82
N ARG A 68 6.58 5.27 23.97
CA ARG A 68 7.52 4.61 24.88
C ARG A 68 6.84 3.49 25.69
N ASN A 69 5.66 3.76 26.24
CA ASN A 69 4.92 2.81 27.05
C ASN A 69 3.79 2.10 26.28
N ARG A 70 3.52 2.55 25.03
CA ARG A 70 2.53 1.97 24.11
C ARG A 70 1.13 1.86 24.69
N ARG A 71 0.77 2.82 25.52
CA ARG A 71 -0.54 2.94 26.11
C ARG A 71 -1.29 4.12 25.49
N PRO A 72 -2.58 3.95 25.15
CA PRO A 72 -3.38 5.11 24.78
C PRO A 72 -3.45 6.09 25.97
N ILE A 73 -3.20 7.35 25.69
CA ILE A 73 -3.33 8.44 26.66
C ILE A 73 -4.50 9.29 26.19
N GLU A 74 -5.47 9.51 27.06
CA GLU A 74 -6.53 10.48 26.83
C GLU A 74 -6.04 11.88 27.24
N ILE A 75 -6.05 12.82 26.31
CA ILE A 75 -5.73 14.23 26.57
C ILE A 75 -6.96 15.06 26.21
N SER A 76 -7.27 16.07 27.04
CA SER A 76 -8.38 16.96 26.78
C SER A 76 -8.10 17.92 25.61
N ARG A 77 -9.15 18.35 24.93
CA ARG A 77 -9.08 19.14 23.68
C ARG A 77 -8.36 20.48 23.81
N GLY A 78 -8.26 21.02 25.00
CA GLY A 78 -7.64 22.31 25.27
C GLY A 78 -6.13 22.27 25.45
N ASP A 79 -5.56 21.08 25.66
CA ASP A 79 -4.19 20.94 26.15
C ASP A 79 -3.14 20.81 25.04
N VAL A 80 -3.56 20.68 23.76
CA VAL A 80 -2.63 20.45 22.64
C VAL A 80 -3.04 21.24 21.40
N GLU A 81 -2.18 22.13 20.94
CA GLU A 81 -2.22 22.62 19.56
C GLU A 81 -1.90 21.48 18.59
N TRP A 82 -2.67 21.41 17.52
CA TRP A 82 -2.63 20.31 16.55
C TRP A 82 -1.29 20.25 15.80
N SER A 83 -0.31 19.62 16.40
CA SER A 83 0.83 19.08 15.66
C SER A 83 0.69 17.58 15.56
N ASP A 84 1.05 16.97 14.45
CA ASP A 84 1.02 15.52 14.26
C ASP A 84 1.91 14.78 15.28
N TRP A 85 2.77 15.52 15.97
CA TRP A 85 3.73 15.03 16.94
C TRP A 85 3.86 16.02 18.10
N TYR A 86 3.60 15.55 19.31
CA TYR A 86 3.88 16.28 20.53
C TYR A 86 5.03 15.61 21.28
N THR A 87 6.03 16.38 21.65
CA THR A 87 7.17 15.89 22.43
C THR A 87 7.14 16.58 23.79
N ASP A 88 6.83 15.83 24.84
CA ASP A 88 6.93 16.29 26.22
C ASP A 88 8.15 15.63 26.86
N GLY A 89 9.26 16.37 26.97
CA GLY A 89 10.51 15.90 27.53
C GLY A 89 11.01 14.60 26.89
N GLU A 90 10.97 13.51 27.64
CA GLU A 90 11.41 12.18 27.15
C GLU A 90 10.31 11.37 26.45
N ARG A 91 9.08 11.89 26.34
CA ARG A 91 7.92 11.19 25.77
C ARG A 91 7.56 11.78 24.42
N THR A 92 7.64 10.97 23.38
CA THR A 92 7.07 11.32 22.09
C THR A 92 5.64 10.77 22.06
N LEU A 93 4.66 11.67 22.00
CA LEU A 93 3.25 11.33 21.92
C LEU A 93 2.81 11.46 20.47
N PHE A 94 2.18 10.42 19.95
CA PHE A 94 1.58 10.46 18.63
C PHE A 94 0.11 10.86 18.75
N VAL A 95 -0.24 11.98 18.14
CA VAL A 95 -1.62 12.48 18.13
C VAL A 95 -2.39 11.76 17.03
N THR A 96 -3.20 10.78 17.42
CA THR A 96 -4.16 10.19 16.50
C THR A 96 -5.45 10.99 16.53
N GLY A 97 -5.61 11.91 15.59
CA GLY A 97 -6.86 12.63 15.44
C GLY A 97 -8.01 11.68 15.06
N TRP A 98 -9.25 12.04 15.48
CA TRP A 98 -10.48 11.39 15.00
C TRP A 98 -10.53 11.29 13.45
N ARG A 99 -9.72 12.10 12.75
CA ARG A 99 -9.51 12.11 11.30
C ARG A 99 -8.86 10.83 10.76
N ASP A 100 -8.15 10.09 11.60
CA ASP A 100 -7.44 8.86 11.20
C ASP A 100 -8.34 7.62 11.31
N LYS A 101 -9.56 7.77 11.85
CA LYS A 101 -10.58 6.73 11.91
C LYS A 101 -11.25 6.53 10.54
N VAL A 102 -10.45 6.19 9.54
CA VAL A 102 -10.86 6.05 8.12
C VAL A 102 -10.75 4.63 7.60
N TYR A 103 -10.24 3.72 8.42
CA TYR A 103 -10.04 2.34 7.98
C TYR A 103 -11.38 1.61 7.83
N PRO A 104 -11.60 0.88 6.72
CA PRO A 104 -12.76 0.02 6.59
C PRO A 104 -12.82 -1.01 7.72
N VAL A 105 -13.97 -1.20 8.33
CA VAL A 105 -14.14 -2.14 9.47
C VAL A 105 -13.69 -3.55 9.10
N PHE A 106 -13.97 -3.98 7.87
CA PHE A 106 -13.51 -5.28 7.37
C PHE A 106 -11.99 -5.45 7.41
N ALA A 107 -11.23 -4.38 7.17
CA ALA A 107 -9.77 -4.44 7.22
C ALA A 107 -9.23 -4.56 8.64
N VAL A 108 -9.99 -4.08 9.62
CA VAL A 108 -9.55 -3.97 11.01
C VAL A 108 -9.92 -5.17 11.86
N LEU A 109 -11.09 -5.79 11.59
CA LEU A 109 -11.58 -6.94 12.35
C LEU A 109 -10.54 -8.08 12.49
N PRO A 110 -9.84 -8.51 11.44
CA PRO A 110 -8.81 -9.54 11.56
C PRO A 110 -7.67 -9.14 12.52
N MET A 111 -7.31 -7.86 12.57
CA MET A 111 -6.24 -7.38 13.45
C MET A 111 -6.61 -7.47 14.92
N LYS A 112 -7.92 -7.40 15.26
CA LYS A 112 -8.42 -7.55 16.61
C LYS A 112 -8.16 -8.93 17.21
N MET A 113 -7.97 -9.95 16.36
CA MET A 113 -7.65 -11.32 16.79
C MET A 113 -6.24 -11.46 17.36
N PHE A 114 -5.37 -10.48 17.14
CA PHE A 114 -3.99 -10.49 17.62
C PHE A 114 -3.86 -9.72 18.92
N PRO A 115 -2.90 -10.08 19.82
CA PRO A 115 -2.67 -9.34 21.05
C PRO A 115 -2.39 -7.86 20.80
N ALA A 116 -2.90 -6.97 21.69
CA ALA A 116 -2.59 -5.55 21.67
C ALA A 116 -1.16 -5.31 22.19
N SER A 117 -0.17 -5.78 21.44
CA SER A 117 1.24 -5.71 21.79
C SER A 117 2.10 -5.62 20.53
N ARG A 118 3.37 -5.27 20.70
CA ARG A 118 4.36 -5.29 19.60
C ARG A 118 4.48 -6.68 18.97
N PHE A 119 4.47 -7.71 19.81
CA PHE A 119 4.44 -9.09 19.36
C PHE A 119 3.23 -9.38 18.48
N GLY A 120 2.03 -8.94 18.89
CA GLY A 120 0.80 -9.12 18.10
C GLY A 120 0.86 -8.42 16.75
N GLY A 121 1.42 -7.20 16.68
CA GLY A 121 1.61 -6.48 15.42
C GLY A 121 2.58 -7.18 14.47
N TYR A 122 3.70 -7.68 14.96
CA TYR A 122 4.62 -8.45 14.13
C TYR A 122 4.08 -9.82 13.74
N LEU A 123 3.33 -10.48 14.63
CA LEU A 123 2.65 -11.74 14.31
C LEU A 123 1.60 -11.55 13.20
N TRP A 124 0.83 -10.45 13.27
CA TRP A 124 -0.07 -10.05 12.19
C TRP A 124 0.68 -9.87 10.88
N SER A 125 1.74 -9.06 10.88
CA SER A 125 2.54 -8.79 9.68
C SER A 125 3.16 -10.06 9.10
N ALA A 126 3.67 -10.96 9.95
CA ALA A 126 4.24 -12.24 9.52
C ALA A 126 3.19 -13.12 8.85
N LEU A 127 2.04 -13.35 9.50
CA LEU A 127 0.98 -14.19 8.93
C LEU A 127 0.40 -13.59 7.64
N ALA A 128 0.14 -12.28 7.62
CA ALA A 128 -0.37 -11.61 6.43
C ALA A 128 0.66 -11.61 5.29
N GLY A 129 1.96 -11.47 5.60
CA GLY A 129 3.06 -11.61 4.65
C GLY A 129 3.17 -13.02 4.09
N ILE A 130 3.01 -14.06 4.92
CA ILE A 130 2.98 -15.46 4.48
C ILE A 130 1.80 -15.68 3.51
N ILE A 131 0.63 -15.15 3.80
CA ILE A 131 -0.54 -15.24 2.90
C ILE A 131 -0.23 -14.61 1.55
N LEU A 132 0.41 -13.43 1.53
CA LEU A 132 0.82 -12.78 0.27
C LEU A 132 1.83 -13.65 -0.50
N LEU A 133 2.88 -14.14 0.15
CA LEU A 133 3.89 -14.99 -0.49
C LEU A 133 3.28 -16.29 -1.01
N ALA A 134 2.44 -16.95 -0.21
CA ALA A 134 1.76 -18.17 -0.62
C ALA A 134 0.83 -17.95 -1.82
N SER A 135 0.07 -16.85 -1.83
CA SER A 135 -0.78 -16.48 -2.97
C SER A 135 0.03 -16.26 -4.25
N MET A 136 1.16 -15.56 -4.14
CA MET A 136 2.07 -15.37 -5.28
C MET A 136 2.71 -16.66 -5.75
N CYS A 137 3.14 -17.55 -4.85
CA CYS A 137 3.66 -18.86 -5.22
C CYS A 137 2.60 -19.72 -5.92
N MET A 138 1.37 -19.68 -5.44
CA MET A 138 0.23 -20.41 -6.02
C MET A 138 -0.07 -19.91 -7.45
N VAL A 139 -0.19 -18.60 -7.66
CA VAL A 139 -0.48 -18.05 -9.00
C VAL A 139 0.73 -18.17 -9.93
N ALA A 140 1.94 -18.04 -9.41
CA ALA A 140 3.20 -18.20 -10.15
C ALA A 140 3.57 -19.68 -10.37
N ARG A 141 2.89 -20.62 -9.74
CA ARG A 141 3.25 -22.05 -9.78
C ARG A 141 4.74 -22.29 -9.55
N SER A 142 5.34 -21.52 -8.65
CA SER A 142 6.77 -21.49 -8.40
C SER A 142 7.04 -20.94 -7.02
N TRP A 143 8.10 -21.36 -6.38
CA TRP A 143 8.53 -20.87 -5.07
C TRP A 143 9.34 -19.56 -5.13
N TRP A 144 9.84 -19.17 -6.31
CA TRP A 144 10.73 -18.01 -6.44
C TRP A 144 10.13 -16.69 -5.86
N PRO A 145 8.80 -16.44 -5.84
CA PRO A 145 8.24 -15.24 -5.22
C PRO A 145 8.57 -15.09 -3.73
N VAL A 146 9.00 -16.16 -3.04
CA VAL A 146 9.46 -16.08 -1.66
C VAL A 146 10.65 -15.12 -1.52
N LEU A 147 11.50 -15.00 -2.55
CA LEU A 147 12.60 -14.06 -2.55
C LEU A 147 12.13 -12.59 -2.53
N LEU A 148 10.88 -12.29 -2.89
CA LEU A 148 10.31 -10.95 -2.78
C LEU A 148 10.12 -10.49 -1.33
N ALA A 149 10.20 -11.43 -0.36
CA ALA A 149 10.28 -11.07 1.06
C ALA A 149 11.52 -10.22 1.41
N LEU A 150 12.56 -10.28 0.58
CA LEU A 150 13.79 -9.49 0.75
C LEU A 150 13.68 -8.08 0.16
N SER A 151 12.53 -7.72 -0.42
CA SER A 151 12.32 -6.44 -1.08
C SER A 151 11.90 -5.34 -0.12
N MET A 152 12.25 -4.09 -0.47
CA MET A 152 11.84 -2.90 0.28
C MET A 152 10.32 -2.84 0.53
N PRO A 153 9.42 -3.04 -0.47
CA PRO A 153 7.99 -3.00 -0.22
C PRO A 153 7.52 -4.02 0.81
N PHE A 154 8.12 -5.21 0.84
CA PHE A 154 7.79 -6.24 1.81
C PHE A 154 8.26 -5.84 3.22
N LEU A 155 9.54 -5.54 3.37
CA LEU A 155 10.16 -5.21 4.67
C LEU A 155 9.51 -3.96 5.29
N PHE A 156 9.24 -2.94 4.48
CA PHE A 156 8.54 -1.74 4.92
C PHE A 156 7.16 -2.05 5.52
N ASN A 157 6.42 -2.96 4.90
CA ASN A 157 5.11 -3.34 5.41
C ASN A 157 5.17 -4.21 6.67
N VAL A 158 6.25 -4.98 6.88
CA VAL A 158 6.47 -5.70 8.14
C VAL A 158 6.53 -4.71 9.30
N GLU A 159 7.23 -3.61 9.13
CA GLU A 159 7.32 -2.56 10.16
C GLU A 159 6.02 -1.77 10.33
N ARG A 160 5.27 -1.55 9.25
CA ARG A 160 4.01 -0.77 9.31
C ARG A 160 2.84 -1.55 9.89
N GLY A 161 2.80 -2.88 9.71
CA GLY A 161 1.65 -3.70 10.10
C GLY A 161 0.36 -3.42 9.30
N ASN A 162 0.46 -2.86 8.08
CA ASN A 162 -0.68 -2.39 7.29
C ASN A 162 -1.55 -3.56 6.76
N PRO A 163 -2.89 -3.46 6.77
CA PRO A 163 -3.78 -4.49 6.22
C PRO A 163 -3.68 -4.67 4.69
N VAL A 164 -2.91 -3.84 4.00
CA VAL A 164 -2.68 -3.94 2.55
C VAL A 164 -2.13 -5.30 2.11
N TRP A 165 -1.51 -6.06 3.00
CA TRP A 165 -1.04 -7.42 2.74
C TRP A 165 -2.09 -8.33 2.11
N ILE A 166 -3.23 -8.44 2.78
CA ILE A 166 -4.34 -9.29 2.34
C ILE A 166 -4.95 -8.73 1.06
N SER A 167 -5.08 -7.41 1.00
CA SER A 167 -5.57 -6.74 -0.21
C SER A 167 -4.68 -7.00 -1.43
N ALA A 168 -3.34 -6.94 -1.27
CA ALA A 168 -2.39 -7.22 -2.35
C ALA A 168 -2.39 -8.70 -2.76
N ALA A 169 -2.50 -9.62 -1.78
CA ALA A 169 -2.62 -11.05 -2.04
C ALA A 169 -3.87 -11.35 -2.91
N CYS A 170 -5.00 -10.83 -2.50
CA CYS A 170 -6.27 -11.00 -3.21
C CYS A 170 -6.25 -10.32 -4.59
N ALA A 171 -5.68 -9.11 -4.71
CA ALA A 171 -5.50 -8.45 -6.00
C ALA A 171 -4.63 -9.27 -6.95
N GLY A 172 -3.57 -9.90 -6.44
CA GLY A 172 -2.71 -10.81 -7.23
C GLY A 172 -3.46 -12.02 -7.78
N VAL A 173 -4.28 -12.68 -6.95
CA VAL A 173 -5.14 -13.79 -7.39
C VAL A 173 -6.16 -13.32 -8.43
N PHE A 174 -6.77 -12.16 -8.20
CA PHE A 174 -7.68 -11.56 -9.17
C PHE A 174 -7.00 -11.34 -10.54
N LEU A 175 -5.85 -10.67 -10.57
CA LEU A 175 -5.10 -10.39 -11.79
C LEU A 175 -4.68 -11.67 -12.54
N ALA A 176 -4.42 -12.76 -11.81
CA ALA A 176 -4.05 -14.03 -12.39
C ALA A 176 -5.24 -14.78 -13.01
N TRP A 177 -6.43 -14.68 -12.44
CA TRP A 177 -7.53 -15.61 -12.72
C TRP A 177 -8.84 -14.97 -13.20
N TRP A 178 -8.95 -13.64 -13.29
CA TRP A 178 -10.21 -12.98 -13.69
C TRP A 178 -10.72 -13.40 -15.08
N ASP A 179 -9.83 -13.83 -15.98
CA ASP A 179 -10.17 -14.31 -17.34
C ASP A 179 -9.76 -15.78 -17.58
N ASP A 180 -9.51 -16.56 -16.53
CA ASP A 180 -9.16 -17.99 -16.67
C ASP A 180 -10.31 -18.77 -17.34
N GLU A 181 -9.97 -19.83 -18.06
CA GLU A 181 -10.96 -20.70 -18.73
C GLU A 181 -11.90 -21.38 -17.72
N LYS A 182 -11.37 -21.76 -16.57
CA LYS A 182 -12.12 -22.46 -15.52
C LYS A 182 -13.00 -21.49 -14.74
N GLU A 183 -14.31 -21.74 -14.73
CA GLU A 183 -15.27 -20.85 -14.06
C GLU A 183 -15.00 -20.68 -12.57
N TRP A 184 -14.66 -21.75 -11.86
CA TRP A 184 -14.37 -21.67 -10.44
C TRP A 184 -13.23 -20.69 -10.13
N LYS A 185 -12.20 -20.61 -10.99
CA LYS A 185 -11.11 -19.64 -10.80
C LYS A 185 -11.59 -18.21 -10.99
N ARG A 186 -12.45 -17.95 -11.96
CA ARG A 186 -13.05 -16.62 -12.15
C ARG A 186 -13.91 -16.21 -10.97
N LEU A 187 -14.65 -17.16 -10.38
CA LEU A 187 -15.45 -16.91 -9.17
C LEU A 187 -14.54 -16.62 -7.96
N VAL A 188 -13.45 -17.38 -7.77
CA VAL A 188 -12.43 -17.09 -6.74
C VAL A 188 -11.79 -15.73 -6.97
N ALA A 189 -11.44 -15.39 -8.20
CA ALA A 189 -10.90 -14.09 -8.55
C ALA A 189 -11.88 -12.95 -8.18
N ALA A 190 -13.16 -13.12 -8.50
CA ALA A 190 -14.20 -12.15 -8.15
C ALA A 190 -14.36 -11.98 -6.63
N ALA A 191 -14.33 -13.08 -5.87
CA ALA A 191 -14.31 -13.03 -4.40
C ALA A 191 -13.06 -12.33 -3.86
N CYS A 192 -11.91 -12.63 -4.44
CA CYS A 192 -10.65 -11.95 -4.08
C CYS A 192 -10.70 -10.45 -4.38
N LEU A 193 -11.29 -10.01 -5.49
CA LEU A 193 -11.48 -8.60 -5.78
C LEU A 193 -12.37 -7.93 -4.73
N ALA A 194 -13.45 -8.58 -4.31
CA ALA A 194 -14.34 -8.08 -3.26
C ALA A 194 -13.59 -7.91 -1.93
N VAL A 195 -12.79 -8.91 -1.52
CA VAL A 195 -11.94 -8.82 -0.32
C VAL A 195 -10.91 -7.69 -0.46
N ALA A 196 -10.19 -7.62 -1.58
CA ALA A 196 -9.17 -6.60 -1.82
C ALA A 196 -9.75 -5.19 -1.71
N GLY A 197 -10.91 -4.96 -2.34
CA GLY A 197 -11.60 -3.68 -2.32
C GLY A 197 -12.22 -3.34 -0.96
N ALA A 198 -12.73 -4.32 -0.22
CA ALA A 198 -13.24 -4.11 1.14
C ALA A 198 -12.12 -3.80 2.15
N MET A 199 -10.91 -4.33 1.94
CA MET A 199 -9.73 -4.00 2.74
C MET A 199 -9.18 -2.60 2.42
N LYS A 200 -9.14 -2.25 1.14
CA LYS A 200 -8.66 -0.96 0.60
C LYS A 200 -9.48 -0.63 -0.64
N ILE A 201 -10.16 0.47 -0.68
CA ILE A 201 -11.14 0.81 -1.74
C ILE A 201 -10.53 0.79 -3.15
N ALA A 202 -9.27 1.23 -3.29
CA ALA A 202 -8.62 1.38 -4.59
C ALA A 202 -8.61 0.11 -5.47
N PRO A 203 -8.39 -1.12 -4.96
CA PRO A 203 -8.44 -2.33 -5.77
C PRO A 203 -9.75 -2.58 -6.52
N PHE A 204 -10.87 -1.99 -6.10
CA PHE A 204 -12.11 -2.09 -6.90
C PHE A 204 -11.95 -1.57 -8.33
N ALA A 205 -11.03 -0.61 -8.56
CA ALA A 205 -10.72 -0.11 -9.90
C ALA A 205 -10.20 -1.20 -10.84
N LEU A 206 -9.57 -2.27 -10.32
CA LEU A 206 -9.14 -3.41 -11.13
C LEU A 206 -10.33 -4.14 -11.76
N GLY A 207 -11.51 -4.06 -11.16
CA GLY A 207 -12.74 -4.64 -11.70
C GLY A 207 -13.17 -4.04 -13.06
N ALA A 208 -12.60 -2.89 -13.45
CA ALA A 208 -12.83 -2.29 -14.76
C ALA A 208 -12.49 -3.24 -15.93
N VAL A 209 -11.66 -4.28 -15.72
CA VAL A 209 -11.37 -5.30 -16.74
C VAL A 209 -12.64 -6.06 -17.17
N TYR A 210 -13.65 -6.14 -16.32
CA TYR A 210 -14.93 -6.76 -16.68
C TYR A 210 -15.68 -5.98 -17.77
N LEU A 211 -15.36 -4.71 -18.00
CA LEU A 211 -15.89 -3.92 -19.12
C LEU A 211 -15.39 -4.43 -20.48
N THR A 212 -14.25 -5.13 -20.52
CA THR A 212 -13.71 -5.71 -21.76
C THR A 212 -14.27 -7.08 -22.08
N LYS A 213 -14.78 -7.79 -21.07
CA LYS A 213 -15.32 -9.15 -21.21
C LYS A 213 -16.40 -9.37 -20.17
N TRP A 214 -17.63 -9.11 -20.62
CA TRP A 214 -18.79 -9.20 -19.73
C TRP A 214 -19.01 -10.63 -19.24
N ARG A 215 -18.90 -10.80 -17.93
CA ARG A 215 -19.10 -12.09 -17.25
C ARG A 215 -19.99 -11.88 -16.03
N TRP A 216 -21.30 -12.05 -16.22
CA TRP A 216 -22.30 -11.68 -15.23
C TRP A 216 -22.13 -12.40 -13.88
N ARG A 217 -21.80 -13.71 -13.86
CA ARG A 217 -21.63 -14.49 -12.60
C ARG A 217 -20.52 -13.96 -11.71
N PRO A 218 -19.27 -13.80 -12.15
CA PRO A 218 -18.22 -13.15 -11.37
C PRO A 218 -18.58 -11.73 -10.95
N ILE A 219 -19.23 -10.95 -11.80
CA ILE A 219 -19.62 -9.55 -11.51
C ILE A 219 -20.63 -9.52 -10.36
N ILE A 220 -21.70 -10.35 -10.43
CA ILE A 220 -22.71 -10.43 -9.38
C ILE A 220 -22.09 -10.92 -8.08
N LEU A 221 -21.27 -11.98 -8.12
CA LEU A 221 -20.59 -12.49 -6.94
C LEU A 221 -19.71 -11.42 -6.29
N CYS A 222 -18.90 -10.71 -7.09
CA CYS A 222 -18.08 -9.59 -6.60
C CYS A 222 -18.95 -8.52 -5.95
N GLY A 223 -20.02 -8.10 -6.59
CA GLY A 223 -20.94 -7.10 -6.07
C GLY A 223 -21.59 -7.52 -4.74
N VAL A 224 -22.15 -8.70 -4.67
CA VAL A 224 -22.78 -9.23 -3.45
C VAL A 224 -21.77 -9.36 -2.30
N LEU A 225 -20.61 -9.94 -2.57
CA LEU A 225 -19.57 -10.07 -1.54
C LEU A 225 -19.00 -8.71 -1.12
N SER A 226 -18.86 -7.76 -2.05
CA SER A 226 -18.41 -6.39 -1.73
C SER A 226 -19.39 -5.71 -0.79
N LEU A 227 -20.68 -5.79 -1.06
CA LEU A 227 -21.70 -5.27 -0.16
C LEU A 227 -21.67 -5.97 1.20
N ALA A 228 -21.55 -7.30 1.22
CA ALA A 228 -21.46 -8.04 2.46
C ALA A 228 -20.20 -7.62 3.28
N PHE A 229 -19.04 -7.57 2.66
CA PHE A 229 -17.79 -7.19 3.36
C PHE A 229 -17.72 -5.73 3.76
N VAL A 230 -18.41 -4.84 3.07
CA VAL A 230 -18.49 -3.43 3.46
C VAL A 230 -19.49 -3.22 4.60
N PHE A 231 -20.65 -3.89 4.58
CA PHE A 231 -21.74 -3.59 5.51
C PHE A 231 -21.82 -4.55 6.70
N VAL A 232 -21.66 -5.87 6.52
CA VAL A 232 -21.80 -6.83 7.62
C VAL A 232 -20.85 -6.57 8.79
N PRO A 233 -19.57 -6.15 8.58
CA PRO A 233 -18.66 -5.89 9.69
C PRO A 233 -19.13 -4.82 10.67
N TRP A 234 -19.99 -3.88 10.26
CA TRP A 234 -20.57 -2.86 11.15
C TRP A 234 -21.44 -3.42 12.26
N LEU A 235 -21.95 -4.63 12.09
CA LEU A 235 -22.68 -5.34 13.14
C LEU A 235 -21.80 -5.74 14.33
N PHE A 236 -20.48 -5.74 14.16
CA PHE A 236 -19.49 -6.12 15.17
C PHE A 236 -18.77 -4.93 15.82
N VAL A 237 -19.18 -3.71 15.47
CA VAL A 237 -18.65 -2.46 16.02
C VAL A 237 -19.67 -1.90 17.00
N SER A 238 -19.21 -1.38 18.14
CA SER A 238 -20.08 -0.84 19.21
C SER A 238 -21.05 0.23 18.71
N ASP A 239 -20.60 1.07 17.79
CA ASP A 239 -21.38 2.18 17.23
C ASP A 239 -22.33 1.72 16.09
N GLY A 240 -22.18 0.48 15.63
CA GLY A 240 -22.98 -0.08 14.56
C GLY A 240 -22.99 0.77 13.29
N PHE A 241 -24.10 0.73 12.56
CA PHE A 241 -24.28 1.50 11.33
C PHE A 241 -24.31 3.03 11.54
N ALA A 242 -24.55 3.51 12.76
CA ALA A 242 -24.52 4.95 13.05
C ALA A 242 -23.11 5.55 12.83
N ALA A 243 -22.07 4.75 12.93
CA ALA A 243 -20.69 5.17 12.66
C ALA A 243 -20.35 5.33 11.17
N LEU A 244 -21.12 4.73 10.26
CA LEU A 244 -20.82 4.75 8.83
C LEU A 244 -20.76 6.17 8.23
N PRO A 245 -21.74 7.07 8.47
CA PRO A 245 -21.64 8.47 8.02
C PRO A 245 -20.42 9.20 8.61
N VAL A 246 -20.07 8.88 9.86
CA VAL A 246 -18.91 9.49 10.54
C VAL A 246 -17.61 9.03 9.88
N MET A 247 -17.47 7.74 9.55
CA MET A 247 -16.32 7.22 8.83
C MET A 247 -16.15 7.91 7.46
N PHE A 248 -17.24 8.08 6.70
CA PHE A 248 -17.19 8.78 5.40
C PHE A 248 -16.81 10.25 5.55
N ARG A 249 -17.33 10.93 6.57
CA ARG A 249 -16.93 12.31 6.87
C ARG A 249 -15.45 12.38 7.20
N ASN A 250 -14.97 11.49 8.09
CA ASN A 250 -13.56 11.41 8.47
C ASN A 250 -12.69 11.12 7.24
N ALA A 251 -13.09 10.16 6.39
CA ALA A 251 -12.38 9.86 5.14
C ALA A 251 -12.34 11.06 4.19
N SER A 252 -13.43 11.82 4.08
CA SER A 252 -13.47 13.04 3.25
C SER A 252 -12.55 14.13 3.80
N GLU A 253 -12.49 14.31 5.11
CA GLU A 253 -11.59 15.27 5.74
C GLU A 253 -10.14 14.81 5.68
N HIS A 254 -9.88 13.55 5.98
CA HIS A 254 -8.56 12.94 5.79
C HIS A 254 -8.07 13.11 4.34
N ALA A 255 -8.92 12.87 3.35
CA ALA A 255 -8.57 13.06 1.95
C ALA A 255 -8.12 14.50 1.62
N LYS A 256 -8.65 15.51 2.30
CA LYS A 256 -8.20 16.91 2.12
C LYS A 256 -6.75 17.11 2.57
N TYR A 257 -6.30 16.39 3.59
CA TYR A 257 -4.91 16.41 4.06
C TYR A 257 -4.02 15.49 3.22
N VAL A 258 -4.50 14.31 2.91
CA VAL A 258 -3.75 13.22 2.28
C VAL A 258 -3.60 13.39 0.78
N GLN A 259 -4.53 14.06 0.10
CA GLN A 259 -4.29 14.49 -1.29
C GLN A 259 -3.00 15.30 -1.46
N ARG A 260 -2.46 15.80 -0.34
CA ARG A 260 -1.21 16.54 -0.24
C ARG A 260 -0.01 15.65 0.09
N ALA A 261 -0.22 14.39 0.42
CA ALA A 261 0.81 13.47 0.91
C ALA A 261 0.90 12.15 0.15
N SER A 262 0.31 12.06 -1.07
CA SER A 262 0.47 10.84 -1.89
C SER A 262 1.94 10.59 -2.22
N ASP A 263 2.37 9.34 -2.04
CA ASP A 263 3.74 8.90 -2.36
C ASP A 263 3.89 8.50 -3.84
N PHE A 264 2.85 8.71 -4.66
CA PHE A 264 2.81 8.31 -6.06
C PHE A 264 2.35 9.41 -7.01
N GLY A 265 2.70 9.22 -8.28
CA GLY A 265 2.33 10.11 -9.37
C GLY A 265 3.03 11.46 -9.29
N LEU A 266 2.42 12.47 -9.90
CA LEU A 266 2.97 13.83 -9.97
C LEU A 266 3.01 14.53 -8.61
N VAL A 267 2.14 14.16 -7.68
CA VAL A 267 2.08 14.77 -6.34
C VAL A 267 3.40 14.54 -5.60
N GLN A 268 3.94 13.31 -5.64
CA GLN A 268 5.21 13.01 -5.02
C GLN A 268 6.38 13.77 -5.64
N LEU A 269 6.41 13.88 -6.97
CA LEU A 269 7.45 14.65 -7.65
C LEU A 269 7.40 16.13 -7.28
N TRP A 270 6.19 16.72 -7.28
CA TRP A 270 5.99 18.10 -6.88
C TRP A 270 6.43 18.36 -5.45
N ARG A 271 6.01 17.48 -4.53
CA ARG A 271 6.41 17.54 -3.13
C ARG A 271 7.94 17.49 -2.98
N THR A 272 8.61 16.60 -3.70
CA THR A 272 10.07 16.48 -3.70
C THR A 272 10.75 17.78 -4.14
N VAL A 273 10.27 18.38 -5.23
CA VAL A 273 10.80 19.67 -5.71
C VAL A 273 10.66 20.74 -4.64
N ARG A 274 9.54 20.82 -3.96
CA ARG A 274 9.28 21.81 -2.91
C ARG A 274 10.16 21.59 -1.68
N ILE A 275 10.37 20.33 -1.26
CA ILE A 275 11.29 19.99 -0.16
C ILE A 275 12.73 20.43 -0.51
N VAL A 276 13.18 20.14 -1.74
CA VAL A 276 14.51 20.57 -2.19
C VAL A 276 14.64 22.11 -2.21
N GLN A 277 13.55 22.83 -2.44
CA GLN A 277 13.47 24.29 -2.35
C GLN A 277 13.40 24.83 -0.91
N GLY A 278 13.46 23.96 0.10
CA GLY A 278 13.43 24.35 1.52
C GLY A 278 12.04 24.52 2.10
N ALA A 279 10.98 24.09 1.40
CA ALA A 279 9.63 24.13 1.95
C ALA A 279 9.39 23.01 2.97
N TYR A 280 8.59 23.28 4.00
CA TYR A 280 8.22 22.27 5.00
C TYR A 280 7.35 21.16 4.39
N VAL A 281 7.57 19.90 4.80
CA VAL A 281 6.88 18.71 4.26
C VAL A 281 5.36 18.77 4.42
N HIS A 282 4.87 19.47 5.43
CA HIS A 282 3.43 19.57 5.77
C HIS A 282 2.76 20.87 5.30
N GLU A 283 3.48 21.73 4.58
CA GLU A 283 2.90 22.96 4.05
C GLU A 283 1.88 22.69 2.93
N ILE A 284 0.81 23.49 2.94
CA ILE A 284 -0.19 23.51 1.87
C ILE A 284 0.32 24.45 0.78
N TRP A 285 0.80 23.89 -0.33
CA TRP A 285 1.35 24.71 -1.40
C TRP A 285 0.30 25.11 -2.44
N PRO A 286 0.39 26.33 -2.97
CA PRO A 286 -0.42 26.74 -4.10
C PRO A 286 -0.26 25.76 -5.28
N GLY A 287 -1.37 25.43 -5.92
CA GLY A 287 -1.36 24.52 -7.09
C GLY A 287 -1.35 23.02 -6.78
N MET A 288 -1.15 22.60 -5.54
CA MET A 288 -1.08 21.17 -5.19
C MET A 288 -2.35 20.41 -5.54
N LYS A 289 -3.53 21.04 -5.39
CA LYS A 289 -4.81 20.45 -5.79
C LYS A 289 -4.87 20.18 -7.30
N ALA A 290 -4.37 21.09 -8.11
CA ALA A 290 -4.31 20.91 -9.57
C ALA A 290 -3.36 19.78 -9.95
N VAL A 291 -2.19 19.70 -9.31
CA VAL A 291 -1.23 18.60 -9.51
C VAL A 291 -1.83 17.27 -9.10
N ALA A 292 -2.58 17.22 -7.99
CA ALA A 292 -3.27 16.00 -7.54
C ALA A 292 -4.32 15.54 -8.56
N ILE A 293 -5.16 16.46 -9.04
CA ILE A 293 -6.16 16.16 -10.08
C ILE A 293 -5.48 15.68 -11.37
N ALA A 294 -4.43 16.37 -11.82
CA ALA A 294 -3.68 15.95 -13.01
C ALA A 294 -3.08 14.54 -12.83
N SER A 295 -2.51 14.24 -11.66
CA SER A 295 -1.98 12.91 -11.33
C SER A 295 -3.06 11.83 -11.39
N GLN A 296 -4.24 12.10 -10.82
CA GLN A 296 -5.38 11.19 -10.84
C GLN A 296 -5.91 10.94 -12.25
N LEU A 297 -6.02 11.99 -13.07
CA LEU A 297 -6.43 11.86 -14.48
C LEU A 297 -5.44 11.04 -15.28
N ILE A 298 -4.14 11.26 -15.11
CA ILE A 298 -3.10 10.45 -15.75
C ILE A 298 -3.23 8.99 -15.29
N GLY A 299 -3.40 8.76 -13.98
CA GLY A 299 -3.63 7.43 -13.44
C GLY A 299 -4.85 6.73 -14.05
N ALA A 300 -5.97 7.45 -14.18
CA ALA A 300 -7.17 6.94 -14.84
C ALA A 300 -6.92 6.60 -16.32
N CYS A 301 -6.18 7.43 -17.05
CA CYS A 301 -5.80 7.15 -18.44
C CYS A 301 -4.92 5.89 -18.53
N VAL A 302 -3.92 5.74 -17.64
CA VAL A 302 -3.07 4.55 -17.58
C VAL A 302 -3.91 3.31 -17.26
N LEU A 303 -4.84 3.40 -16.30
CA LEU A 303 -5.77 2.33 -15.97
C LEU A 303 -6.63 1.91 -17.17
N ILE A 304 -7.19 2.86 -17.91
CA ILE A 304 -7.98 2.60 -19.12
C ILE A 304 -7.15 1.87 -20.18
N VAL A 305 -5.90 2.31 -20.38
CA VAL A 305 -4.98 1.61 -21.31
C VAL A 305 -4.69 0.20 -20.79
N GLY A 306 -4.45 0.02 -19.48
CA GLY A 306 -4.26 -1.27 -18.85
C GLY A 306 -5.47 -2.21 -19.05
N VAL A 307 -6.68 -1.68 -18.88
CA VAL A 307 -7.94 -2.41 -19.13
C VAL A 307 -8.01 -2.87 -20.59
N ARG A 308 -7.81 -1.97 -21.54
CA ARG A 308 -7.87 -2.27 -22.99
C ARG A 308 -6.82 -3.30 -23.41
N ARG A 309 -5.62 -3.21 -22.86
CA ARG A 309 -4.49 -4.07 -23.21
C ARG A 309 -4.36 -5.31 -22.34
N ARG A 310 -5.17 -5.40 -21.27
CA ARG A 310 -5.13 -6.46 -20.27
C ARG A 310 -3.73 -6.61 -19.64
N ASP A 311 -3.09 -5.48 -19.40
CA ASP A 311 -1.74 -5.42 -18.87
C ASP A 311 -1.79 -5.15 -17.36
N ASN A 312 -1.27 -6.09 -16.55
CA ASN A 312 -1.35 -6.05 -15.10
C ASN A 312 -0.57 -4.88 -14.49
N LEU A 313 0.56 -4.49 -15.09
CA LEU A 313 1.36 -3.38 -14.58
C LEU A 313 0.66 -2.04 -14.81
N LEU A 314 0.07 -1.85 -15.99
CA LEU A 314 -0.71 -0.65 -16.29
C LEU A 314 -1.99 -0.58 -15.45
N LEU A 315 -2.63 -1.72 -15.17
CA LEU A 315 -3.79 -1.79 -14.28
C LEU A 315 -3.43 -1.34 -12.87
N VAL A 316 -2.38 -1.92 -12.28
CA VAL A 316 -1.98 -1.62 -10.90
C VAL A 316 -1.36 -0.23 -10.78
N GLY A 317 -0.47 0.16 -11.68
CA GLY A 317 0.14 1.50 -11.71
C GLY A 317 -0.92 2.60 -11.89
N GLY A 318 -1.86 2.38 -12.83
CA GLY A 318 -2.99 3.28 -13.05
C GLY A 318 -3.91 3.38 -11.83
N MET A 319 -4.23 2.26 -11.19
CA MET A 319 -4.97 2.24 -9.92
C MET A 319 -4.27 3.04 -8.83
N MET A 320 -2.96 2.85 -8.64
CA MET A 320 -2.19 3.53 -7.60
C MET A 320 -2.17 5.05 -7.80
N TRP A 321 -2.06 5.52 -9.04
CA TRP A 321 -2.07 6.96 -9.34
C TRP A 321 -3.47 7.57 -9.33
N ALA A 322 -4.47 6.83 -9.80
CA ALA A 322 -5.86 7.29 -9.81
C ALA A 322 -6.47 7.41 -8.42
N ALA A 323 -6.05 6.57 -7.47
CA ALA A 323 -6.55 6.60 -6.09
C ALA A 323 -6.16 7.86 -5.32
N GLY A 324 -5.10 8.57 -5.71
CA GLY A 324 -4.74 9.91 -5.22
C GLY A 324 -4.25 10.02 -3.78
N ASN A 325 -4.36 8.96 -2.99
CA ASN A 325 -3.97 8.92 -1.57
C ASN A 325 -3.28 7.60 -1.21
N MET A 326 -2.39 7.14 -2.06
CA MET A 326 -1.61 5.93 -1.82
C MET A 326 -0.27 6.27 -1.20
N TYR A 327 0.05 5.62 -0.10
CA TYR A 327 1.36 5.67 0.55
C TYR A 327 2.28 4.56 0.05
N TYR A 328 3.55 4.64 0.40
CA TYR A 328 4.59 3.73 -0.06
C TYR A 328 4.27 2.25 0.20
N TYR A 329 3.54 1.91 1.25
CA TYR A 329 3.09 0.53 1.51
C TYR A 329 2.29 -0.08 0.34
N ALA A 330 1.66 0.74 -0.51
CA ALA A 330 0.92 0.28 -1.68
C ALA A 330 1.82 -0.35 -2.75
N MET A 331 3.15 -0.19 -2.68
CA MET A 331 4.11 -0.92 -3.52
C MET A 331 3.94 -2.44 -3.41
N LEU A 332 3.33 -2.95 -2.34
CA LEU A 332 2.99 -4.37 -2.22
C LEU A 332 2.14 -4.88 -3.39
N TYR A 333 1.28 -4.05 -3.98
CA TYR A 333 0.47 -4.45 -5.14
C TYR A 333 1.32 -4.78 -6.38
N LEU A 334 2.54 -4.28 -6.45
CA LEU A 334 3.45 -4.56 -7.57
C LEU A 334 4.14 -5.93 -7.45
N LEU A 335 4.22 -6.51 -6.25
CA LEU A 335 4.87 -7.82 -6.07
C LEU A 335 4.13 -8.95 -6.80
N PRO A 336 2.79 -9.10 -6.70
CA PRO A 336 2.05 -10.04 -7.53
C PRO A 336 2.16 -9.77 -9.03
N VAL A 337 2.22 -8.49 -9.45
CA VAL A 337 2.41 -8.13 -10.86
C VAL A 337 3.74 -8.66 -11.37
N LEU A 338 4.82 -8.42 -10.62
CA LEU A 338 6.14 -8.94 -10.96
C LEU A 338 6.16 -10.47 -10.98
N ALA A 339 5.51 -11.12 -10.00
CA ALA A 339 5.39 -12.57 -9.97
C ALA A 339 4.75 -13.13 -11.25
N LEU A 340 3.66 -12.49 -11.73
CA LEU A 340 2.97 -12.86 -12.95
C LEU A 340 3.79 -12.53 -14.22
N GLU A 341 4.50 -11.40 -14.24
CA GLU A 341 5.35 -10.98 -15.35
C GLU A 341 6.50 -11.98 -15.57
N VAL A 342 7.17 -12.35 -14.49
CA VAL A 342 8.29 -13.31 -14.56
C VAL A 342 7.83 -14.72 -14.96
N MET A 343 6.57 -15.08 -14.72
CA MET A 343 5.99 -16.34 -15.23
C MET A 343 5.85 -16.34 -16.74
N ARG A 344 5.51 -15.19 -17.33
CA ARG A 344 5.30 -15.03 -18.76
C ARG A 344 6.60 -14.89 -19.53
N ASP A 345 7.77 -15.01 -18.87
CA ASP A 345 9.07 -15.01 -19.54
C ASP A 345 9.15 -16.23 -20.48
N ASP A 346 8.96 -15.96 -21.75
CA ASP A 346 8.78 -16.92 -22.85
C ASP A 346 10.09 -17.56 -23.35
N GLY A 347 11.19 -17.39 -22.60
CA GLY A 347 12.49 -17.95 -22.95
C GLY A 347 13.18 -17.27 -24.12
N ARG A 348 12.59 -16.22 -24.72
CA ARG A 348 13.24 -15.44 -25.79
C ARG A 348 14.53 -14.80 -25.31
N SER A 349 15.44 -14.54 -26.24
CA SER A 349 16.71 -13.85 -25.94
C SER A 349 16.48 -12.50 -25.27
N TRP A 350 17.31 -12.20 -24.28
CA TRP A 350 17.23 -10.94 -23.54
C TRP A 350 17.85 -9.80 -24.36
N GLY A 351 17.00 -9.02 -25.04
CA GLY A 351 17.40 -7.74 -25.61
C GLY A 351 17.59 -6.65 -24.54
N ALA A 352 18.19 -5.54 -24.92
CA ALA A 352 18.49 -4.41 -24.04
C ALA A 352 17.28 -3.94 -23.21
N TRP A 353 16.08 -3.96 -23.78
CA TRP A 353 14.81 -3.59 -23.13
C TRP A 353 14.50 -4.40 -21.87
N ARG A 354 14.70 -5.73 -21.95
CA ARG A 354 14.45 -6.63 -20.80
C ARG A 354 15.47 -6.42 -19.68
N TRP A 355 16.71 -6.12 -20.01
CA TRP A 355 17.73 -5.76 -19.05
C TRP A 355 17.42 -4.44 -18.33
N ILE A 356 17.02 -3.42 -19.08
CA ILE A 356 16.59 -2.12 -18.50
C ILE A 356 15.42 -2.35 -17.56
N ARG A 357 14.39 -3.09 -17.99
CA ARG A 357 13.21 -3.39 -17.17
C ARG A 357 13.56 -4.15 -15.89
N ALA A 358 14.45 -5.15 -15.96
CA ALA A 358 14.93 -5.87 -14.78
C ALA A 358 15.71 -4.95 -13.84
N GLY A 359 16.54 -4.06 -14.35
CA GLY A 359 17.25 -3.05 -13.55
C GLY A 359 16.30 -2.10 -12.84
N VAL A 360 15.25 -1.63 -13.52
CA VAL A 360 14.22 -0.77 -12.91
C VAL A 360 13.45 -1.51 -11.83
N TRP A 361 13.10 -2.79 -12.03
CA TRP A 361 12.49 -3.61 -10.98
C TRP A 361 13.41 -3.78 -9.79
N LEU A 362 14.70 -4.06 -9.99
CA LEU A 362 15.66 -4.20 -8.89
C LEU A 362 15.84 -2.89 -8.13
N ALA A 363 15.87 -1.76 -8.81
CA ALA A 363 15.95 -0.44 -8.15
C ALA A 363 14.70 -0.16 -7.31
N LEU A 364 13.49 -0.49 -7.81
CA LEU A 364 12.23 -0.34 -7.09
C LEU A 364 12.17 -1.25 -5.85
N LEU A 365 12.70 -2.47 -5.95
CA LEU A 365 12.65 -3.48 -4.90
C LEU A 365 13.80 -3.36 -3.90
N SER A 366 14.81 -2.54 -4.18
CA SER A 366 16.02 -2.43 -3.38
C SER A 366 15.72 -2.04 -1.93
N PRO A 367 16.16 -2.82 -0.94
CA PRO A 367 16.03 -2.46 0.47
C PRO A 367 17.07 -1.42 0.92
N LEU A 368 18.04 -1.09 0.07
CA LEU A 368 19.05 -0.07 0.37
C LEU A 368 18.35 1.28 0.58
N GLN A 369 18.58 1.89 1.73
CA GLN A 369 18.08 3.21 2.04
C GLN A 369 19.03 4.28 1.51
N LEU A 370 18.46 5.22 0.77
CA LEU A 370 19.15 6.44 0.38
C LEU A 370 18.55 7.61 1.14
N ILE A 371 19.35 8.25 1.98
CA ILE A 371 18.93 9.44 2.73
C ILE A 371 19.51 10.66 2.03
N VAL A 372 18.63 11.56 1.61
CA VAL A 372 18.98 12.83 0.98
C VAL A 372 18.33 13.94 1.80
N LEU A 373 19.11 14.92 2.25
CA LEU A 373 18.64 16.04 3.08
C LEU A 373 17.86 15.59 4.34
N GLY A 374 18.27 14.48 4.96
CA GLY A 374 17.61 13.94 6.14
C GLY A 374 16.29 13.16 5.86
N HIS A 375 15.87 13.05 4.60
CA HIS A 375 14.67 12.35 4.20
C HIS A 375 14.98 11.06 3.43
N SER A 376 14.13 10.03 3.59
CA SER A 376 14.26 8.80 2.81
C SER A 376 13.89 9.06 1.35
N ALA A 377 14.85 8.89 0.45
CA ALA A 377 14.64 9.03 -0.98
C ALA A 377 13.95 7.79 -1.61
N ASN A 378 13.79 6.71 -0.85
CA ASN A 378 13.23 5.45 -1.37
C ASN A 378 11.81 5.62 -1.92
N GLN A 379 11.00 6.47 -1.29
CA GLN A 379 9.64 6.77 -1.77
C GLN A 379 9.68 7.45 -3.15
N VAL A 380 10.59 8.41 -3.33
CA VAL A 380 10.77 9.12 -4.60
C VAL A 380 11.30 8.16 -5.67
N ILE A 381 12.32 7.38 -5.33
CA ILE A 381 12.90 6.37 -6.22
C ILE A 381 11.83 5.37 -6.63
N GLY A 382 11.06 4.83 -5.68
CA GLY A 382 9.99 3.89 -5.97
C GLY A 382 8.95 4.45 -6.93
N ASN A 383 8.54 5.70 -6.75
CA ASN A 383 7.59 6.36 -7.66
C ASN A 383 8.20 6.57 -9.05
N VAL A 384 9.44 7.05 -9.15
CA VAL A 384 10.13 7.26 -10.44
C VAL A 384 10.31 5.93 -11.17
N MET A 385 10.72 4.87 -10.46
CA MET A 385 10.86 3.53 -11.05
C MET A 385 9.51 2.98 -11.55
N LEU A 386 8.42 3.20 -10.80
CA LEU A 386 7.08 2.84 -11.26
C LEU A 386 6.69 3.62 -12.53
N MET A 387 6.97 4.93 -12.59
CA MET A 387 6.72 5.73 -13.80
C MET A 387 7.52 5.20 -15.00
N MET A 388 8.79 4.84 -14.78
CA MET A 388 9.62 4.23 -15.81
C MET A 388 9.08 2.88 -16.29
N LEU A 389 8.64 2.00 -15.36
CA LEU A 389 8.04 0.71 -15.74
C LEU A 389 6.78 0.89 -16.57
N VAL A 390 5.90 1.81 -16.18
CA VAL A 390 4.68 2.14 -16.94
C VAL A 390 5.04 2.67 -18.33
N ALA A 391 5.99 3.59 -18.43
CA ALA A 391 6.43 4.15 -19.71
C ALA A 391 7.04 3.08 -20.62
N LEU A 392 7.94 2.24 -20.10
CA LEU A 392 8.53 1.11 -20.83
C LEU A 392 7.46 0.16 -21.36
N THR A 393 6.47 -0.17 -20.54
CA THR A 393 5.36 -1.04 -20.94
C THR A 393 4.54 -0.42 -22.07
N MET A 394 4.23 0.87 -21.99
CA MET A 394 3.52 1.58 -23.06
C MET A 394 4.30 1.60 -24.36
N LEU A 395 5.62 1.79 -24.31
CA LEU A 395 6.50 1.78 -25.48
C LEU A 395 6.62 0.39 -26.11
N GLU A 396 6.71 -0.67 -25.31
CA GLU A 396 6.71 -2.06 -25.81
C GLU A 396 5.43 -2.38 -26.57
N HIS A 397 4.30 -2.01 -26.04
CA HIS A 397 3.01 -2.21 -26.71
C HIS A 397 2.88 -1.42 -28.03
N ARG A 398 3.49 -0.22 -28.11
CA ARG A 398 3.48 0.56 -29.35
C ARG A 398 4.31 -0.04 -30.47
N ARG A 399 5.35 -0.82 -30.13
CA ARG A 399 6.21 -1.50 -31.13
C ARG A 399 5.60 -2.81 -31.65
N GLN A 400 4.56 -3.32 -31.01
CA GLN A 400 3.85 -4.55 -31.41
C GLN A 400 2.64 -4.27 -32.33
N LEU A 401 2.26 -3.00 -32.48
CA LEU A 401 1.27 -2.50 -33.45
C LEU A 401 1.94 -2.10 -34.75
#